data_5ec3c123689c9421c5fff37eac72f1c7
#
_entry.id   5ec3c123689c9421c5fff37eac72f1c7
#
_cell.length_a   1.000
_cell.length_b   1.000
_cell.length_c   1.000
_cell.angle_alpha   90.00
_cell.angle_beta   90.00
_cell.angle_gamma   90.00
#
_symmetry.space_group_name_H-M   'P 1'
#
loop_
_entity.id
_entity.type
_entity.pdbx_description
1 polymer ?
#
loop_
_entity_poly.entity_id
_entity_poly.type
_entity_poly.pdbx_seq_one_letter_code
_entity_poly.pdbx_strand_id
1 'polypeptide(L)'
;EVNQEVIIMVDNCYGELVETKEPGDIGADIVVGSLMKNLGGGIAPTGGYVAGNKDLVYEVAQRLTAPGIGKDLGANFNLNNAFFKGVFMAPNAVKNALKTAIFTSYMLEKLGYEHVSPRYNEKRTDLIQTLDLHSKEKLVNFTQGIQSSSPIDSFVRVLPAPMPGYPFDEVMASGS
;
A
#
# COMPACT_ATOMS: atom_id res chain seq x y z
N GLU A 1 32.02 6.58 -4.13
CA GLU A 1 31.61 7.75 -3.33
C GLU A 1 30.09 7.87 -3.43
N VAL A 2 29.40 8.02 -2.31
CA VAL A 2 27.96 8.24 -2.29
C VAL A 2 27.74 9.76 -2.42
N ASN A 3 26.88 10.17 -3.35
CA ASN A 3 26.50 11.57 -3.49
C ASN A 3 25.67 11.98 -2.26
N GLN A 4 26.17 12.91 -1.45
CA GLN A 4 25.52 13.40 -0.24
C GLN A 4 24.39 14.41 -0.53
N GLU A 5 24.29 14.90 -1.77
CA GLU A 5 23.26 15.85 -2.21
C GLU A 5 22.07 15.18 -2.90
N VAL A 6 22.02 13.83 -2.88
CA VAL A 6 20.90 13.11 -3.49
C VAL A 6 19.63 13.30 -2.66
N ILE A 7 18.52 13.61 -3.32
CA ILE A 7 17.21 13.65 -2.68
C ILE A 7 16.69 12.22 -2.52
N ILE A 8 16.35 11.85 -1.30
CA ILE A 8 15.78 10.55 -0.96
C ILE A 8 14.26 10.68 -0.91
N MET A 9 13.59 10.09 -1.88
CA MET A 9 12.13 9.96 -1.90
C MET A 9 11.72 8.53 -1.61
N VAL A 10 10.79 8.35 -0.69
CA VAL A 10 10.26 7.04 -0.30
C VAL A 10 8.77 6.96 -0.62
N ASP A 11 8.36 5.98 -1.41
CA ASP A 11 6.97 5.53 -1.48
C ASP A 11 6.71 4.64 -0.27
N ASN A 12 5.92 5.15 0.67
CA ASN A 12 5.62 4.48 1.94
C ASN A 12 4.28 3.72 1.92
N CYS A 13 3.73 3.46 0.75
CA CYS A 13 2.51 2.67 0.65
C CYS A 13 2.65 1.34 1.40
N TYR A 14 1.70 1.07 2.28
CA TYR A 14 1.63 -0.08 3.20
C TYR A 14 2.61 -0.06 4.39
N GLY A 15 3.55 0.89 4.45
CA GLY A 15 4.48 1.05 5.59
C GLY A 15 3.96 1.96 6.68
N GLU A 16 3.07 2.90 6.33
CA GLU A 16 2.59 3.93 7.26
C GLU A 16 1.96 3.30 8.51
N LEU A 17 2.36 3.80 9.68
CA LEU A 17 1.85 3.40 11.00
C LEU A 17 2.17 1.95 11.40
N VAL A 18 3.04 1.26 10.69
CA VAL A 18 3.51 -0.09 11.06
C VAL A 18 4.67 -0.03 12.05
N GLU A 19 5.62 0.86 11.82
CA GLU A 19 6.75 1.12 12.70
C GLU A 19 6.52 2.34 13.58
N THR A 20 7.37 2.51 14.60
CA THR A 20 7.35 3.70 15.49
C THR A 20 8.03 4.91 14.87
N LYS A 21 8.75 4.73 13.77
CA LYS A 21 9.41 5.79 13.01
C LYS A 21 8.97 5.68 11.56
N GLU A 22 8.64 6.80 10.99
CA GLU A 22 8.36 6.93 9.58
C GLU A 22 9.65 7.25 8.78
N PRO A 23 9.67 7.05 7.46
CA PRO A 23 10.88 7.29 6.67
C PRO A 23 11.48 8.71 6.85
N GLY A 24 10.65 9.72 7.04
CA GLY A 24 11.11 11.08 7.35
C GLY A 24 11.91 11.20 8.65
N ASP A 25 11.61 10.36 9.64
CA ASP A 25 12.34 10.35 10.94
C ASP A 25 13.74 9.75 10.82
N ILE A 26 14.01 9.06 9.73
CA ILE A 26 15.28 8.36 9.50
C ILE A 26 16.05 8.87 8.28
N GLY A 27 15.65 10.01 7.73
CA GLY A 27 16.44 10.75 6.74
C GLY A 27 15.87 10.78 5.33
N ALA A 28 14.64 10.35 5.09
CA ALA A 28 13.99 10.60 3.81
C ALA A 28 13.63 12.10 3.68
N ASP A 29 13.94 12.70 2.53
CA ASP A 29 13.63 14.10 2.24
C ASP A 29 12.17 14.29 1.87
N ILE A 30 11.60 13.33 1.15
CA ILE A 30 10.19 13.29 0.75
C ILE A 30 9.64 11.88 0.99
N VAL A 31 8.43 11.84 1.51
CA VAL A 31 7.62 10.63 1.65
C VAL A 31 6.32 10.82 0.87
N VAL A 32 5.99 9.85 0.05
CA VAL A 32 4.75 9.83 -0.73
C VAL A 32 3.95 8.58 -0.40
N GLY A 33 2.66 8.64 -0.59
CA GLY A 33 1.81 7.48 -0.39
C GLY A 33 0.37 7.70 -0.83
N SER A 34 -0.44 6.67 -0.66
CA SER A 34 -1.83 6.64 -1.07
C SER A 34 -2.77 6.78 0.12
N LEU A 35 -3.75 7.68 0.01
CA LEU A 35 -4.84 7.77 0.98
C LEU A 35 -5.93 6.70 0.77
N MET A 36 -5.86 5.89 -0.27
CA MET A 36 -6.71 4.70 -0.42
C MET A 36 -6.21 3.50 0.39
N LYS A 37 -5.00 3.60 0.94
CA LYS A 37 -4.31 2.54 1.69
C LYS A 37 -4.28 2.88 3.18
N ASN A 38 -3.17 2.66 3.84
CA ASN A 38 -3.02 2.78 5.30
C ASN A 38 -3.61 4.07 5.88
N LEU A 39 -3.16 5.23 5.42
CA LEU A 39 -3.59 6.52 5.99
C LEU A 39 -5.04 6.88 5.68
N GLY A 40 -5.66 6.23 4.71
CA GLY A 40 -7.07 6.42 4.43
C GLY A 40 -8.02 5.69 5.38
N GLY A 41 -7.50 4.79 6.23
CA GLY A 41 -8.25 4.12 7.27
C GLY A 41 -9.47 3.32 6.80
N GLY A 42 -9.50 2.94 5.51
CA GLY A 42 -10.65 2.31 4.87
C GLY A 42 -11.81 3.26 4.57
N ILE A 43 -11.62 4.58 4.69
CA ILE A 43 -12.67 5.60 4.53
C ILE A 43 -12.41 6.47 3.31
N ALA A 44 -11.17 6.88 3.06
CA ALA A 44 -10.83 7.74 1.94
C ALA A 44 -10.97 6.97 0.60
N PRO A 45 -11.82 7.43 -0.33
CA PRO A 45 -12.10 6.70 -1.57
C PRO A 45 -11.02 6.89 -2.63
N THR A 46 -10.17 7.88 -2.47
CA THR A 46 -9.10 8.26 -3.40
C THR A 46 -8.10 9.16 -2.69
N GLY A 47 -7.08 9.59 -3.40
CA GLY A 47 -6.13 10.59 -2.94
C GLY A 47 -4.75 10.03 -2.65
N GLY A 48 -3.81 10.95 -2.54
CA GLY A 48 -2.43 10.69 -2.18
C GLY A 48 -1.90 11.83 -1.31
N TYR A 49 -0.73 11.64 -0.75
CA TYR A 49 -0.05 12.66 0.02
C TYR A 49 1.41 12.74 -0.37
N VAL A 50 1.96 13.93 -0.15
CA VAL A 50 3.40 14.20 -0.19
C VAL A 50 3.74 14.94 1.08
N ALA A 51 4.71 14.43 1.83
CA ALA A 51 5.18 15.02 3.07
C ALA A 51 6.71 15.05 3.11
N GLY A 52 7.30 15.97 3.86
CA GLY A 52 8.76 16.04 4.02
C GLY A 52 9.29 17.48 3.95
N ASN A 53 10.45 17.64 3.33
CA ASN A 53 11.12 18.92 3.19
C ASN A 53 10.20 19.97 2.55
N LYS A 54 10.07 21.13 3.21
CA LYS A 54 9.12 22.19 2.84
C LYS A 54 9.33 22.70 1.41
N ASP A 55 10.57 22.85 1.00
CA ASP A 55 10.88 23.42 -0.31
C ASP A 55 10.58 22.41 -1.42
N LEU A 56 10.93 21.15 -1.19
CA LEU A 56 10.59 20.07 -2.12
C LEU A 56 9.08 19.86 -2.24
N VAL A 57 8.34 19.90 -1.12
CA VAL A 57 6.87 19.81 -1.14
C VAL A 57 6.27 21.00 -1.90
N TYR A 58 6.84 22.19 -1.76
CA TYR A 58 6.42 23.37 -2.55
C TYR A 58 6.64 23.15 -4.04
N GLU A 59 7.80 22.68 -4.45
CA GLU A 59 8.12 22.35 -5.85
C GLU A 59 7.14 21.33 -6.44
N VAL A 60 6.85 20.27 -5.70
CA VAL A 60 5.85 19.26 -6.08
C VAL A 60 4.48 19.90 -6.29
N ALA A 61 4.05 20.79 -5.39
CA ALA A 61 2.75 21.47 -5.50
C ALA A 61 2.66 22.35 -6.76
N GLN A 62 3.77 23.04 -7.15
CA GLN A 62 3.82 23.81 -8.39
C GLN A 62 3.67 22.90 -9.63
N ARG A 63 4.21 21.70 -9.57
CA ARG A 63 4.12 20.73 -10.67
C ARG A 63 2.74 20.06 -10.77
N LEU A 64 2.11 19.80 -9.63
CA LEU A 64 0.79 19.14 -9.60
C LEU A 64 -0.36 20.05 -10.03
N THR A 65 -0.21 21.36 -9.88
CA THR A 65 -1.21 22.36 -10.28
C THR A 65 -0.69 23.18 -11.45
N ALA A 66 -0.31 24.43 -11.20
CA ALA A 66 0.35 25.29 -12.16
C ALA A 66 1.32 26.24 -11.44
N PRO A 67 2.39 26.71 -12.11
CA PRO A 67 3.30 27.68 -11.52
C PRO A 67 2.56 28.90 -10.97
N GLY A 68 2.85 29.26 -9.72
CA GLY A 68 2.22 30.38 -9.01
C GLY A 68 0.89 30.05 -8.31
N ILE A 69 0.31 28.89 -8.57
CA ILE A 69 -0.90 28.39 -7.86
C ILE A 69 -0.49 27.51 -6.69
N GLY A 70 0.39 26.54 -6.94
CA GLY A 70 0.89 25.64 -5.92
C GLY A 70 -0.22 24.93 -5.12
N LYS A 71 -0.07 24.92 -3.79
CA LYS A 71 -1.01 24.26 -2.87
C LYS A 71 -2.20 25.11 -2.47
N ASP A 72 -2.28 26.38 -2.89
CA ASP A 72 -3.34 27.29 -2.49
C ASP A 72 -4.68 26.94 -3.17
N LEU A 73 -4.60 26.34 -4.34
CA LEU A 73 -5.73 25.77 -5.06
C LEU A 73 -5.44 24.33 -5.43
N GLY A 74 -6.44 23.49 -5.39
CA GLY A 74 -6.34 22.10 -5.79
C GLY A 74 -7.70 21.42 -5.75
N ALA A 75 -7.91 20.48 -6.69
CA ALA A 75 -9.13 19.70 -6.72
C ALA A 75 -9.08 18.62 -5.65
N ASN A 76 -9.75 18.82 -4.53
CA ASN A 76 -9.93 17.80 -3.47
C ASN A 76 -11.31 17.14 -3.53
N PHE A 77 -12.15 17.51 -4.51
CA PHE A 77 -13.50 16.96 -4.73
C PHE A 77 -14.39 16.97 -3.47
N ASN A 78 -14.16 17.91 -2.55
CA ASN A 78 -14.84 18.00 -1.27
C ASN A 78 -14.61 16.79 -0.33
N LEU A 79 -13.48 16.08 -0.48
CA LEU A 79 -13.16 14.87 0.26
C LEU A 79 -12.38 15.12 1.56
N ASN A 80 -12.11 16.35 1.95
CA ASN A 80 -11.32 16.68 3.14
C ASN A 80 -11.84 15.97 4.40
N ASN A 81 -13.15 15.92 4.59
CA ASN A 81 -13.75 15.22 5.73
C ASN A 81 -13.43 13.71 5.71
N ALA A 82 -13.45 13.09 4.54
CA ALA A 82 -13.10 11.68 4.40
C ALA A 82 -11.59 11.44 4.69
N PHE A 83 -10.74 12.34 4.21
CA PHE A 83 -9.30 12.27 4.46
C PHE A 83 -8.98 12.41 5.95
N PHE A 84 -9.53 13.42 6.65
CA PHE A 84 -9.29 13.59 8.09
C PHE A 84 -9.86 12.43 8.92
N LYS A 85 -11.04 11.95 8.60
CA LYS A 85 -11.62 10.77 9.26
C LYS A 85 -10.78 9.53 8.99
N GLY A 86 -10.31 9.37 7.75
CA GLY A 86 -9.44 8.27 7.35
C GLY A 86 -8.15 8.24 8.17
N VAL A 87 -7.44 9.35 8.23
CA VAL A 87 -6.21 9.47 9.03
C VAL A 87 -6.47 9.20 10.53
N PHE A 88 -7.59 9.72 11.06
CA PHE A 88 -7.97 9.46 12.45
C PHE A 88 -8.22 7.96 12.72
N MET A 89 -8.83 7.24 11.78
CA MET A 89 -9.13 5.81 11.91
C MET A 89 -7.96 4.91 11.49
N ALA A 90 -6.98 5.42 10.77
CA ALA A 90 -5.86 4.67 10.19
C ALA A 90 -5.11 3.79 11.20
N PRO A 91 -4.78 4.23 12.43
CA PRO A 91 -4.09 3.36 13.39
C PRO A 91 -4.87 2.09 13.71
N ASN A 92 -6.19 2.17 13.78
CA ASN A 92 -7.03 1.00 14.03
C ASN A 92 -7.13 0.07 12.81
N ALA A 93 -7.24 0.66 11.61
CA ALA A 93 -7.26 -0.08 10.35
C ALA A 93 -5.94 -0.84 10.14
N VAL A 94 -4.81 -0.15 10.27
CA VAL A 94 -3.46 -0.72 10.10
C VAL A 94 -3.20 -1.82 11.15
N LYS A 95 -3.56 -1.58 12.43
CA LYS A 95 -3.45 -2.61 13.46
C LYS A 95 -4.21 -3.89 13.09
N ASN A 96 -5.43 -3.77 12.57
CA ASN A 96 -6.24 -4.93 12.18
C ASN A 96 -5.65 -5.62 10.94
N ALA A 97 -5.21 -4.87 9.95
CA ALA A 97 -4.54 -5.40 8.76
C ALA A 97 -3.25 -6.16 9.14
N LEU A 98 -2.44 -5.59 10.03
CA LEU A 98 -1.21 -6.22 10.53
C LEU A 98 -1.50 -7.54 11.25
N LYS A 99 -2.52 -7.58 12.11
CA LYS A 99 -2.96 -8.83 12.76
C LYS A 99 -3.41 -9.87 11.75
N THR A 100 -4.16 -9.45 10.73
CA THR A 100 -4.61 -10.34 9.66
C THR A 100 -3.43 -10.89 8.86
N ALA A 101 -2.46 -10.06 8.51
CA ALA A 101 -1.25 -10.49 7.80
C ALA A 101 -0.44 -11.52 8.62
N ILE A 102 -0.25 -11.29 9.93
CA ILE A 102 0.42 -12.23 10.83
C ILE A 102 -0.35 -13.55 10.94
N PHE A 103 -1.67 -13.48 11.09
CA PHE A 103 -2.51 -14.67 11.14
C PHE A 103 -2.46 -15.45 9.83
N THR A 104 -2.52 -14.77 8.69
CA THR A 104 -2.40 -15.38 7.36
C THR A 104 -1.07 -16.11 7.22
N SER A 105 0.03 -15.46 7.57
CA SER A 105 1.36 -16.10 7.57
C SER A 105 1.39 -17.37 8.42
N TYR A 106 0.89 -17.30 9.65
CA TYR A 106 0.80 -18.45 10.53
C TYR A 106 -0.02 -19.60 9.93
N MET A 107 -1.18 -19.30 9.35
CA MET A 107 -2.05 -20.31 8.74
C MET A 107 -1.40 -20.95 7.50
N LEU A 108 -0.75 -20.16 6.65
CA LEU A 108 -0.03 -20.66 5.47
C LEU A 108 1.08 -21.63 5.88
N GLU A 109 1.88 -21.27 6.90
CA GLU A 109 2.92 -22.17 7.42
C GLU A 109 2.32 -23.46 8.01
N LYS A 110 1.20 -23.36 8.74
CA LYS A 110 0.50 -24.56 9.27
C LYS A 110 -0.09 -25.45 8.19
N LEU A 111 -0.47 -24.89 7.05
CA LEU A 111 -0.95 -25.64 5.89
C LEU A 111 0.21 -26.26 5.07
N GLY A 112 1.46 -26.04 5.47
CA GLY A 112 2.64 -26.65 4.85
C GLY A 112 3.24 -25.85 3.68
N TYR A 113 2.89 -24.56 3.56
CA TYR A 113 3.59 -23.69 2.62
C TYR A 113 4.96 -23.29 3.18
N GLU A 114 6.02 -23.51 2.41
CA GLU A 114 7.40 -23.32 2.85
C GLU A 114 7.92 -21.88 2.59
N HIS A 115 7.45 -21.25 1.51
CA HIS A 115 7.94 -19.96 1.03
C HIS A 115 6.97 -18.81 1.39
N VAL A 116 6.78 -18.61 2.68
CA VAL A 116 5.94 -17.56 3.27
C VAL A 116 6.85 -16.48 3.84
N SER A 117 6.68 -15.23 3.42
CA SER A 117 7.49 -14.11 3.91
C SER A 117 6.68 -12.82 4.04
N PRO A 118 6.85 -12.05 5.13
CA PRO A 118 7.51 -12.42 6.37
C PRO A 118 6.80 -13.59 7.06
N ARG A 119 7.54 -14.36 7.86
CA ARG A 119 6.94 -15.40 8.71
C ARG A 119 6.16 -14.76 9.85
N TYR A 120 5.25 -15.52 10.46
CA TYR A 120 4.36 -14.97 11.50
C TYR A 120 5.10 -14.39 12.72
N ASN A 121 6.31 -14.84 13.00
CA ASN A 121 7.17 -14.40 14.11
C ASN A 121 8.30 -13.45 13.69
N GLU A 122 8.32 -13.03 12.43
CA GLU A 122 9.28 -12.04 11.94
C GLU A 122 8.75 -10.62 12.10
N LYS A 123 9.68 -9.68 12.27
CA LYS A 123 9.36 -8.26 12.30
C LYS A 123 8.85 -7.81 10.93
N ARG A 124 7.81 -6.98 10.93
CA ARG A 124 7.22 -6.39 9.73
C ARG A 124 7.49 -4.89 9.68
N THR A 125 7.72 -4.41 8.49
CA THR A 125 7.86 -2.98 8.17
C THR A 125 6.71 -2.46 7.29
N ASP A 126 5.86 -3.37 6.85
CA ASP A 126 4.66 -3.11 6.04
C ASP A 126 3.57 -4.16 6.30
N LEU A 127 2.48 -4.09 5.54
CA LEU A 127 1.34 -5.01 5.62
C LEU A 127 1.41 -6.15 4.59
N ILE A 128 2.45 -6.20 3.76
CA ILE A 128 2.54 -7.15 2.66
C ILE A 128 2.84 -8.56 3.20
N GLN A 129 2.13 -9.53 2.66
CA GLN A 129 2.38 -10.94 2.88
C GLN A 129 2.66 -11.61 1.54
N THR A 130 3.84 -12.16 1.37
CA THR A 130 4.20 -12.89 0.16
C THR A 130 4.09 -14.39 0.36
N LEU A 131 3.75 -15.08 -0.71
CA LEU A 131 3.72 -16.53 -0.80
C LEU A 131 4.22 -16.94 -2.20
N ASP A 132 5.30 -17.69 -2.26
CA ASP A 132 5.75 -18.28 -3.52
C ASP A 132 5.18 -19.70 -3.69
N LEU A 133 4.40 -19.88 -4.72
CA LEU A 133 3.73 -21.13 -5.05
C LEU A 133 4.51 -21.97 -6.10
N HIS A 134 5.58 -21.42 -6.68
CA HIS A 134 6.43 -22.03 -7.70
C HIS A 134 5.70 -22.62 -8.92
N SER A 135 4.43 -22.22 -9.14
CA SER A 135 3.60 -22.76 -10.22
C SER A 135 2.52 -21.76 -10.62
N LYS A 136 2.43 -21.46 -11.91
CA LYS A 136 1.36 -20.62 -12.48
C LYS A 136 -0.02 -21.19 -12.18
N GLU A 137 -0.19 -22.49 -12.32
CA GLU A 137 -1.46 -23.16 -12.06
C GLU A 137 -1.87 -23.02 -10.57
N LYS A 138 -0.93 -23.27 -9.65
CA LYS A 138 -1.19 -23.08 -8.21
C LYS A 138 -1.54 -21.62 -7.89
N LEU A 139 -0.85 -20.65 -8.51
CA LEU A 139 -1.13 -19.22 -8.33
C LEU A 139 -2.55 -18.89 -8.78
N VAL A 140 -2.96 -19.31 -9.96
CA VAL A 140 -4.33 -19.08 -10.48
C VAL A 140 -5.37 -19.74 -9.57
N ASN A 141 -5.14 -20.98 -9.15
CA ASN A 141 -6.05 -21.70 -8.27
C ASN A 141 -6.15 -21.04 -6.88
N PHE A 142 -5.04 -20.59 -6.33
CA PHE A 142 -5.00 -19.87 -5.06
C PHE A 142 -5.75 -18.54 -5.15
N THR A 143 -5.51 -17.75 -6.20
CA THR A 143 -6.19 -16.48 -6.44
C THR A 143 -7.69 -16.70 -6.67
N GLN A 144 -8.08 -17.75 -7.41
CA GLN A 144 -9.49 -18.11 -7.58
C GLN A 144 -10.13 -18.54 -6.27
N GLY A 145 -9.40 -19.22 -5.38
CA GLY A 145 -9.87 -19.57 -4.04
C GLY A 145 -10.16 -18.33 -3.20
N ILE A 146 -9.28 -17.34 -3.22
CA ILE A 146 -9.49 -16.04 -2.58
C ILE A 146 -10.73 -15.36 -3.16
N GLN A 147 -10.83 -15.28 -4.50
CA GLN A 147 -11.96 -14.64 -5.20
C GLN A 147 -13.30 -15.26 -4.80
N SER A 148 -13.39 -16.58 -4.86
CA SER A 148 -14.63 -17.29 -4.55
C SER A 148 -15.04 -17.23 -3.08
N SER A 149 -14.10 -16.91 -2.18
CA SER A 149 -14.32 -16.73 -0.75
C SER A 149 -14.52 -15.27 -0.34
N SER A 150 -14.37 -14.33 -1.27
CA SER A 150 -14.53 -12.91 -1.00
C SER A 150 -16.01 -12.52 -0.90
N PRO A 151 -16.36 -11.51 -0.09
CA PRO A 151 -17.75 -11.05 0.05
C PRO A 151 -18.28 -10.31 -1.18
N ILE A 152 -17.37 -9.84 -2.06
CA ILE A 152 -17.70 -9.10 -3.27
C ILE A 152 -17.24 -9.90 -4.50
N ASP A 153 -18.10 -9.98 -5.51
CA ASP A 153 -17.82 -10.62 -6.80
C ASP A 153 -17.29 -12.06 -6.71
N SER A 154 -17.70 -12.82 -5.69
CA SER A 154 -17.28 -14.21 -5.46
C SER A 154 -17.56 -15.16 -6.66
N PHE A 155 -18.52 -14.82 -7.49
CA PHE A 155 -18.90 -15.57 -8.69
C PHE A 155 -17.98 -15.30 -9.90
N VAL A 156 -17.14 -14.25 -9.83
CA VAL A 156 -16.24 -13.90 -10.93
C VAL A 156 -15.09 -14.89 -10.99
N ARG A 157 -14.78 -15.37 -12.19
CA ARG A 157 -13.60 -16.19 -12.43
C ARG A 157 -12.45 -15.31 -12.86
N VAL A 158 -11.43 -15.21 -12.01
CA VAL A 158 -10.20 -14.46 -12.31
C VAL A 158 -9.31 -15.27 -13.26
N LEU A 159 -8.75 -14.60 -14.25
CA LEU A 159 -7.85 -15.18 -15.24
C LEU A 159 -6.62 -14.30 -15.39
N PRO A 160 -5.45 -14.87 -15.70
CA PRO A 160 -4.27 -14.09 -16.06
C PRO A 160 -4.55 -13.19 -17.27
N ALA A 161 -4.09 -11.96 -17.20
CA ALA A 161 -4.22 -10.98 -18.29
C ALA A 161 -3.01 -10.02 -18.29
N PRO A 162 -2.65 -9.46 -19.47
CA PRO A 162 -1.63 -8.43 -19.56
C PRO A 162 -2.01 -7.20 -18.74
N MET A 163 -1.06 -6.68 -17.96
CA MET A 163 -1.23 -5.46 -17.18
C MET A 163 -0.14 -4.45 -17.58
N PRO A 164 -0.50 -3.18 -17.87
CA PRO A 164 0.49 -2.15 -18.19
C PRO A 164 1.55 -2.00 -17.09
N GLY A 165 2.82 -2.00 -17.49
CA GLY A 165 3.95 -1.89 -16.57
C GLY A 165 4.50 -3.22 -16.05
N TYR A 166 3.87 -4.34 -16.34
CA TYR A 166 4.33 -5.67 -15.97
C TYR A 166 4.79 -6.47 -17.20
N PRO A 167 5.91 -7.21 -17.11
CA PRO A 167 6.44 -8.00 -18.23
C PRO A 167 5.71 -9.33 -18.46
N PHE A 168 4.85 -9.74 -17.53
CA PHE A 168 4.12 -11.01 -17.57
C PHE A 168 2.63 -10.77 -17.30
N ASP A 169 1.81 -11.76 -17.66
CA ASP A 169 0.39 -11.75 -17.32
C ASP A 169 0.21 -11.80 -15.80
N GLU A 170 -0.62 -10.90 -15.29
CA GLU A 170 -1.00 -10.84 -13.88
C GLU A 170 -2.38 -11.44 -13.65
N VAL A 171 -2.60 -12.02 -12.47
CA VAL A 171 -3.91 -12.44 -12.02
C VAL A 171 -4.21 -11.82 -10.67
N MET A 172 -5.36 -11.17 -10.54
CA MET A 172 -5.75 -10.45 -9.34
C MET A 172 -7.13 -10.91 -8.88
N ALA A 173 -7.24 -11.23 -7.58
CA ALA A 173 -8.54 -11.33 -6.93
C ALA A 173 -9.02 -9.93 -6.56
N SER A 174 -10.32 -9.67 -6.74
CA SER A 174 -10.98 -8.44 -6.32
C SER A 174 -11.76 -8.66 -5.02
N GLY A 175 -12.11 -7.60 -4.35
CA GLY A 175 -12.84 -7.63 -3.08
C GLY A 175 -11.95 -7.52 -1.85
N SER A 176 -10.74 -7.13 -2.05
CA SER A 176 -9.81 -6.73 -0.97
C SER A 176 -9.88 -5.23 -0.70
#